data_deb44e594f28c083dff90cacf9ae0643
#
_entry.id   deb44e594f28c083dff90cacf9ae0643
#
_cell.length_a   1.000
_cell.length_b   1.000
_cell.length_c   1.000
_cell.angle_alpha   90.00
_cell.angle_beta   90.00
_cell.angle_gamma   90.00
#
_symmetry.space_group_name_H-M   'P 1'
#
loop_
_entity.id
_entity.type
_entity.pdbx_description
1 polymer ?
#
loop_
_entity_poly.entity_id
_entity_poly.type
_entity_poly.pdbx_seq_one_letter_code
_entity_poly.pdbx_strand_id
1 'polypeptide(L)'
;MQHTVPTNALRFLSIDAVQKANSGHPGMPMGMADIATSLWGKHLNHNPLNPHWFDRDRFVLSNGHGSMLLYSLLHLTGYDISIDDLKDFRKLHSKTPGHPEYDIDIGIETTTGPLGQGIANAIGMAVSEKIMAAEFNEDDIKPINHYTYAFLGDGCLMEGISHEACSFAGTHKLGKLICFYDQNGISIDGEIENWFTDDSIKRFDSYGWQTISVDGHNIEEIDKAIVDAKNEINKPTMIFCKTI
;
A
#
# COMPACT_ATOMS: atom_id res chain seq x y z
N MET A 1 -17.06 -16.91 2.13
CA MET A 1 -18.18 -15.98 1.93
C MET A 1 -18.00 -14.61 2.62
N GLN A 2 -17.35 -14.49 3.79
CA GLN A 2 -17.20 -13.19 4.50
C GLN A 2 -16.33 -12.14 3.77
N HIS A 3 -15.36 -12.52 2.96
CA HIS A 3 -14.45 -11.59 2.28
C HIS A 3 -14.93 -11.11 0.91
N THR A 4 -15.80 -11.87 0.25
CA THR A 4 -16.26 -11.56 -1.13
C THR A 4 -17.05 -10.25 -1.21
N VAL A 5 -17.84 -9.92 -0.18
CA VAL A 5 -18.67 -8.71 -0.18
C VAL A 5 -17.83 -7.43 -0.13
N PRO A 6 -16.93 -7.23 0.85
CA PRO A 6 -16.10 -6.02 0.89
C PRO A 6 -15.15 -5.92 -0.32
N THR A 7 -14.56 -7.02 -0.77
CA THR A 7 -13.71 -7.03 -1.96
C THR A 7 -14.47 -6.58 -3.21
N ASN A 8 -15.67 -7.10 -3.42
CA ASN A 8 -16.50 -6.66 -4.54
C ASN A 8 -16.96 -5.22 -4.39
N ALA A 9 -17.27 -4.76 -3.17
CA ALA A 9 -17.59 -3.35 -2.94
C ALA A 9 -16.44 -2.43 -3.37
N LEU A 10 -15.19 -2.77 -3.01
CA LEU A 10 -14.00 -2.02 -3.45
C LEU A 10 -13.90 -1.97 -4.99
N ARG A 11 -14.08 -3.11 -5.65
CA ARG A 11 -14.03 -3.20 -7.11
C ARG A 11 -15.10 -2.33 -7.77
N PHE A 12 -16.35 -2.48 -7.34
CA PHE A 12 -17.46 -1.74 -7.96
C PHE A 12 -17.40 -0.24 -7.68
N LEU A 13 -17.09 0.19 -6.47
CA LEU A 13 -16.91 1.61 -6.16
C LEU A 13 -15.81 2.22 -7.03
N SER A 14 -14.72 1.50 -7.27
CA SER A 14 -13.61 1.97 -8.11
C SER A 14 -14.02 2.06 -9.59
N ILE A 15 -14.69 1.04 -10.13
CA ILE A 15 -15.15 1.03 -11.52
C ILE A 15 -16.16 2.13 -11.76
N ASP A 16 -17.16 2.26 -10.90
CA ASP A 16 -18.25 3.22 -11.05
C ASP A 16 -17.71 4.67 -11.01
N ALA A 17 -16.77 4.96 -10.12
CA ALA A 17 -16.17 6.29 -10.04
C ALA A 17 -15.31 6.60 -11.27
N VAL A 18 -14.46 5.66 -11.71
CA VAL A 18 -13.65 5.81 -12.93
C VAL A 18 -14.55 5.98 -14.16
N GLN A 19 -15.60 5.16 -14.28
CA GLN A 19 -16.56 5.24 -15.38
C GLN A 19 -17.28 6.58 -15.39
N LYS A 20 -17.72 7.05 -14.22
CA LYS A 20 -18.42 8.35 -14.10
C LYS A 20 -17.49 9.52 -14.44
N ALA A 21 -16.24 9.47 -14.02
CA ALA A 21 -15.24 10.49 -14.32
C ALA A 21 -14.79 10.45 -15.79
N ASN A 22 -15.08 9.36 -16.51
CA ASN A 22 -14.57 9.05 -17.86
C ASN A 22 -13.03 9.19 -17.92
N SER A 23 -12.35 8.93 -16.82
CA SER A 23 -10.90 9.08 -16.63
C SER A 23 -10.48 8.36 -15.36
N GLY A 24 -9.34 7.69 -15.40
CA GLY A 24 -8.75 7.00 -14.24
C GLY A 24 -8.17 5.63 -14.60
N HIS A 25 -7.75 4.90 -13.57
CA HIS A 25 -7.05 3.64 -13.71
C HIS A 25 -7.78 2.54 -12.91
N PRO A 26 -8.60 1.69 -13.56
CA PRO A 26 -9.35 0.65 -12.87
C PRO A 26 -8.53 -0.61 -12.58
N GLY A 27 -7.45 -0.88 -13.31
CA GLY A 27 -6.72 -2.15 -13.27
C GLY A 27 -6.18 -2.48 -11.89
N MET A 28 -5.38 -1.59 -11.30
CA MET A 28 -4.82 -1.78 -9.97
C MET A 28 -5.89 -1.95 -8.86
N PRO A 29 -6.96 -1.14 -8.78
CA PRO A 29 -8.05 -1.39 -7.83
C PRO A 29 -8.71 -2.75 -7.99
N MET A 30 -8.80 -3.27 -9.20
CA MET A 30 -9.39 -4.59 -9.47
C MET A 30 -8.47 -5.72 -8.99
N GLY A 31 -7.18 -5.65 -9.33
CA GLY A 31 -6.20 -6.67 -8.97
C GLY A 31 -5.92 -6.72 -7.47
N MET A 32 -5.77 -5.56 -6.83
CA MET A 32 -5.36 -5.46 -5.42
C MET A 32 -6.51 -5.52 -4.40
N ALA A 33 -7.77 -5.67 -4.83
CA ALA A 33 -8.92 -5.60 -3.92
C ALA A 33 -8.93 -6.69 -2.83
N ASP A 34 -8.51 -7.91 -3.13
CA ASP A 34 -8.43 -9.01 -2.15
C ASP A 34 -7.36 -8.73 -1.10
N ILE A 35 -6.19 -8.26 -1.55
CA ILE A 35 -5.06 -7.89 -0.69
C ILE A 35 -5.44 -6.73 0.22
N ALA A 36 -6.09 -5.71 -0.34
CA ALA A 36 -6.58 -4.56 0.40
C ALA A 36 -7.63 -4.94 1.46
N THR A 37 -8.57 -5.81 1.09
CA THR A 37 -9.59 -6.31 2.03
C THR A 37 -8.97 -7.08 3.19
N SER A 38 -7.97 -7.94 2.93
CA SER A 38 -7.26 -8.67 3.97
C SER A 38 -6.49 -7.71 4.89
N LEU A 39 -5.66 -6.83 4.32
CA LEU A 39 -4.85 -5.90 5.10
C LEU A 39 -5.72 -4.97 5.97
N TRP A 40 -6.65 -4.23 5.37
CA TRP A 40 -7.46 -3.24 6.08
C TRP A 40 -8.51 -3.86 7.01
N GLY A 41 -9.01 -5.05 6.68
CA GLY A 41 -10.04 -5.73 7.45
C GLY A 41 -9.51 -6.47 8.68
N LYS A 42 -8.21 -6.83 8.73
CA LYS A 42 -7.69 -7.71 9.78
C LYS A 42 -6.35 -7.28 10.38
N HIS A 43 -5.50 -6.61 9.63
CA HIS A 43 -4.10 -6.45 9.99
C HIS A 43 -3.65 -5.02 10.24
N LEU A 44 -4.28 -4.05 9.57
CA LEU A 44 -3.98 -2.63 9.70
C LEU A 44 -4.62 -2.06 10.97
N ASN A 45 -3.81 -1.50 11.87
CA ASN A 45 -4.27 -0.78 13.04
C ASN A 45 -4.52 0.68 12.67
N HIS A 46 -5.78 1.06 12.56
CA HIS A 46 -6.19 2.42 12.23
C HIS A 46 -7.44 2.84 13.02
N ASN A 47 -7.67 4.14 13.12
CA ASN A 47 -8.86 4.67 13.79
C ASN A 47 -9.46 5.83 12.98
N PRO A 48 -10.52 5.63 12.20
CA PRO A 48 -11.13 6.67 11.38
C PRO A 48 -11.71 7.83 12.21
N LEU A 49 -12.07 7.60 13.48
CA LEU A 49 -12.54 8.64 14.40
C LEU A 49 -11.41 9.46 15.03
N ASN A 50 -10.18 8.99 14.93
CA ASN A 50 -8.97 9.69 15.35
C ASN A 50 -7.84 9.42 14.36
N PRO A 51 -7.87 10.01 13.16
CA PRO A 51 -6.87 9.79 12.12
C PRO A 51 -5.48 10.31 12.52
N HIS A 52 -5.41 11.16 13.54
CA HIS A 52 -4.16 11.63 14.14
C HIS A 52 -3.61 10.71 15.23
N TRP A 53 -4.23 9.58 15.52
CA TRP A 53 -3.69 8.64 16.50
C TRP A 53 -2.22 8.34 16.19
N PHE A 54 -1.38 8.63 17.15
CA PHE A 54 0.06 8.68 16.95
C PHE A 54 0.65 7.32 16.55
N ASP A 55 0.23 6.23 17.19
CA ASP A 55 0.72 4.87 16.94
C ASP A 55 -0.18 4.07 15.97
N ARG A 56 -0.93 4.76 15.09
CA ARG A 56 -1.63 4.10 14.00
C ARG A 56 -0.62 3.56 13.00
N ASP A 57 -0.94 2.47 12.33
CA ASP A 57 -0.16 2.01 11.18
C ASP A 57 -0.22 3.04 10.04
N ARG A 58 0.81 3.09 9.23
CA ARG A 58 0.89 3.96 8.04
C ARG A 58 0.58 3.14 6.79
N PHE A 59 -0.26 3.66 5.93
CA PHE A 59 -0.56 3.06 4.64
C PHE A 59 -0.20 4.01 3.50
N VAL A 60 0.64 3.55 2.58
CA VAL A 60 1.09 4.32 1.43
C VAL A 60 0.71 3.62 0.13
N LEU A 61 -0.08 4.27 -0.70
CA LEU A 61 -0.37 3.82 -2.05
C LEU A 61 0.71 4.37 -3.00
N SER A 62 1.83 3.64 -3.19
CA SER A 62 2.93 4.08 -4.04
C SER A 62 2.56 4.09 -5.52
N ASN A 63 1.74 3.14 -5.97
CA ASN A 63 1.08 3.15 -7.27
C ASN A 63 -0.15 4.07 -7.25
N GLY A 64 0.09 5.36 -7.00
CA GLY A 64 -0.93 6.37 -6.73
C GLY A 64 -1.98 6.56 -7.84
N HIS A 65 -1.73 6.07 -9.05
CA HIS A 65 -2.72 6.03 -10.12
C HIS A 65 -3.95 5.17 -9.76
N GLY A 66 -3.78 4.16 -8.89
CA GLY A 66 -4.86 3.35 -8.33
C GLY A 66 -5.64 4.01 -7.20
N SER A 67 -5.68 5.34 -7.12
CA SER A 67 -6.22 6.15 -6.04
C SER A 67 -7.63 5.77 -5.61
N MET A 68 -8.49 5.30 -6.54
CA MET A 68 -9.85 4.86 -6.20
C MET A 68 -9.88 3.67 -5.25
N LEU A 69 -8.86 2.80 -5.24
CA LEU A 69 -8.77 1.76 -4.22
C LEU A 69 -8.66 2.38 -2.82
N LEU A 70 -7.77 3.36 -2.65
CA LEU A 70 -7.56 4.03 -1.36
C LEU A 70 -8.82 4.79 -0.92
N TYR A 71 -9.45 5.58 -1.82
CA TYR A 71 -10.66 6.33 -1.47
C TYR A 71 -11.82 5.41 -1.12
N SER A 72 -11.97 4.29 -1.82
CA SER A 72 -13.00 3.28 -1.50
C SER A 72 -12.73 2.60 -0.16
N LEU A 73 -11.47 2.30 0.19
CA LEU A 73 -11.08 1.79 1.50
C LEU A 73 -11.41 2.79 2.61
N LEU A 74 -11.01 4.04 2.45
CA LEU A 74 -11.28 5.10 3.42
C LEU A 74 -12.78 5.29 3.64
N HIS A 75 -13.59 5.30 2.57
CA HIS A 75 -15.04 5.34 2.66
C HIS A 75 -15.61 4.13 3.44
N LEU A 76 -15.23 2.92 3.06
CA LEU A 76 -15.77 1.69 3.65
C LEU A 76 -15.34 1.47 5.10
N THR A 77 -14.21 2.03 5.49
CA THR A 77 -13.67 1.91 6.86
C THR A 77 -14.05 3.08 7.78
N GLY A 78 -14.79 4.06 7.28
CA GLY A 78 -15.45 5.08 8.09
C GLY A 78 -14.66 6.38 8.26
N TYR A 79 -13.65 6.64 7.43
CA TYR A 79 -13.05 7.97 7.34
C TYR A 79 -14.01 8.97 6.68
N ASP A 80 -13.72 10.26 6.78
CA ASP A 80 -14.57 11.35 6.26
C ASP A 80 -14.49 11.47 4.73
N ILE A 81 -14.81 10.37 4.05
CA ILE A 81 -15.04 10.30 2.61
C ILE A 81 -16.43 9.72 2.37
N SER A 82 -17.33 10.55 1.87
CA SER A 82 -18.70 10.15 1.57
C SER A 82 -18.81 9.47 0.21
N ILE A 83 -19.94 8.81 -0.04
CA ILE A 83 -20.27 8.26 -1.37
C ILE A 83 -20.34 9.36 -2.45
N ASP A 84 -20.70 10.59 -2.07
CA ASP A 84 -20.76 11.70 -3.01
C ASP A 84 -19.36 12.23 -3.32
N ASP A 85 -18.43 12.18 -2.36
CA ASP A 85 -17.01 12.45 -2.64
C ASP A 85 -16.43 11.42 -3.63
N LEU A 86 -16.78 10.14 -3.53
CA LEU A 86 -16.38 9.12 -4.52
C LEU A 86 -16.97 9.40 -5.91
N LYS A 87 -18.22 9.88 -5.99
CA LYS A 87 -18.85 10.29 -7.26
C LYS A 87 -18.20 11.52 -7.88
N ASP A 88 -17.49 12.31 -7.08
CA ASP A 88 -16.79 13.51 -7.51
C ASP A 88 -15.29 13.26 -7.80
N PHE A 89 -14.92 11.99 -7.99
CA PHE A 89 -13.58 11.58 -8.38
C PHE A 89 -13.05 12.39 -9.57
N ARG A 90 -11.84 12.92 -9.44
CA ARG A 90 -11.17 13.78 -10.45
C ARG A 90 -11.84 15.12 -10.76
N LYS A 91 -12.82 15.52 -10.00
CA LYS A 91 -13.34 16.88 -10.12
C LYS A 91 -12.41 17.87 -9.40
N LEU A 92 -12.37 19.09 -9.92
CA LEU A 92 -11.60 20.16 -9.30
C LEU A 92 -12.10 20.42 -7.86
N HIS A 93 -11.18 20.50 -6.91
CA HIS A 93 -11.43 20.69 -5.47
C HIS A 93 -12.20 19.56 -4.78
N SER A 94 -12.31 18.39 -5.39
CA SER A 94 -12.86 17.21 -4.68
C SER A 94 -11.88 16.64 -3.66
N LYS A 95 -12.38 15.95 -2.64
CA LYS A 95 -11.56 15.14 -1.71
C LYS A 95 -10.90 13.94 -2.38
N THR A 96 -11.28 13.61 -3.61
CA THR A 96 -10.85 12.43 -4.37
C THR A 96 -10.17 12.82 -5.69
N PRO A 97 -9.03 13.54 -5.65
CA PRO A 97 -8.28 13.88 -6.85
C PRO A 97 -7.76 12.63 -7.58
N GLY A 98 -7.23 12.80 -8.79
CA GLY A 98 -6.77 11.69 -9.64
C GLY A 98 -5.65 10.85 -9.03
N HIS A 99 -4.85 11.43 -8.15
CA HIS A 99 -3.81 10.78 -7.35
C HIS A 99 -3.95 11.25 -5.90
N PRO A 100 -3.58 10.43 -4.89
CA PRO A 100 -3.70 10.84 -3.49
C PRO A 100 -2.88 12.09 -3.20
N GLU A 101 -3.51 13.04 -2.51
CA GLU A 101 -2.84 14.20 -1.93
C GLU A 101 -2.87 14.07 -0.41
N TYR A 102 -1.77 14.45 0.25
CA TYR A 102 -1.65 14.36 1.70
C TYR A 102 -2.81 15.09 2.38
N ASP A 103 -3.58 14.35 3.15
CA ASP A 103 -4.66 14.86 4.00
C ASP A 103 -4.91 13.85 5.13
N ILE A 104 -4.29 14.07 6.28
CA ILE A 104 -4.38 13.14 7.40
C ILE A 104 -5.78 13.12 8.01
N ASP A 105 -6.55 14.19 7.90
CA ASP A 105 -7.91 14.27 8.45
C ASP A 105 -8.83 13.24 7.79
N ILE A 106 -8.57 12.91 6.53
CA ILE A 106 -9.27 11.86 5.80
C ILE A 106 -8.48 10.55 5.66
N GLY A 107 -7.31 10.44 6.30
CA GLY A 107 -6.52 9.21 6.36
C GLY A 107 -5.50 9.02 5.22
N ILE A 108 -5.14 10.06 4.48
CA ILE A 108 -4.14 10.00 3.42
C ILE A 108 -2.77 10.45 3.96
N GLU A 109 -1.84 9.51 4.09
CA GLU A 109 -0.54 9.69 4.75
C GLU A 109 0.47 10.49 3.93
N THR A 110 0.37 10.48 2.60
CA THR A 110 1.33 11.17 1.73
C THR A 110 0.78 11.36 0.33
N THR A 111 1.25 12.42 -0.34
CA THR A 111 0.97 12.65 -1.77
C THR A 111 1.76 11.65 -2.60
N THR A 112 1.08 10.95 -3.52
CA THR A 112 1.67 10.02 -4.47
C THR A 112 1.16 10.30 -5.89
N GLY A 113 1.69 9.59 -6.87
CA GLY A 113 1.39 9.78 -8.29
C GLY A 113 2.66 9.59 -9.11
N PRO A 114 3.74 10.37 -8.89
CA PRO A 114 5.04 10.04 -9.43
C PRO A 114 5.52 8.70 -8.89
N LEU A 115 5.71 7.72 -9.79
CA LEU A 115 6.10 6.37 -9.43
C LEU A 115 7.45 6.33 -8.69
N GLY A 116 7.61 5.40 -7.76
CA GLY A 116 8.82 5.30 -6.93
C GLY A 116 8.83 6.23 -5.70
N GLN A 117 8.14 7.38 -5.73
CA GLN A 117 8.15 8.32 -4.59
C GLN A 117 7.43 7.74 -3.36
N GLY A 118 6.30 7.07 -3.55
CA GLY A 118 5.52 6.52 -2.45
C GLY A 118 6.29 5.47 -1.64
N ILE A 119 6.98 4.54 -2.29
CA ILE A 119 7.81 3.54 -1.57
C ILE A 119 8.95 4.22 -0.80
N ALA A 120 9.58 5.26 -1.36
CA ALA A 120 10.61 6.02 -0.67
C ALA A 120 10.04 6.74 0.57
N ASN A 121 8.84 7.32 0.48
CA ASN A 121 8.15 7.94 1.62
C ASN A 121 7.80 6.89 2.70
N ALA A 122 7.31 5.71 2.32
CA ALA A 122 7.02 4.61 3.25
C ALA A 122 8.29 4.16 3.99
N ILE A 123 9.42 4.09 3.30
CA ILE A 123 10.71 3.79 3.92
C ILE A 123 11.09 4.88 4.92
N GLY A 124 10.90 6.16 4.58
CA GLY A 124 11.12 7.28 5.49
C GLY A 124 10.24 7.20 6.76
N MET A 125 8.96 6.81 6.62
CA MET A 125 8.06 6.59 7.75
C MET A 125 8.54 5.44 8.65
N ALA A 126 8.99 4.32 8.06
CA ALA A 126 9.53 3.20 8.82
C ALA A 126 10.86 3.54 9.54
N VAL A 127 11.70 4.39 8.95
CA VAL A 127 12.88 4.95 9.62
C VAL A 127 12.48 5.80 10.81
N SER A 128 11.49 6.67 10.64
CA SER A 128 10.97 7.53 11.71
C SER A 128 10.43 6.70 12.86
N GLU A 129 9.64 5.65 12.58
CA GLU A 129 9.18 4.71 13.61
C GLU A 129 10.35 4.11 14.39
N LYS A 130 11.35 3.59 13.68
CA LYS A 130 12.50 2.92 14.31
C LYS A 130 13.33 3.87 15.21
N ILE A 131 13.51 5.12 14.77
CA ILE A 131 14.22 6.14 15.55
C ILE A 131 13.40 6.50 16.81
N MET A 132 12.11 6.81 16.64
CA MET A 132 11.24 7.17 17.75
C MET A 132 11.06 6.00 18.74
N ALA A 133 10.94 4.77 18.25
CA ALA A 133 10.86 3.59 19.11
C ALA A 133 12.14 3.42 19.94
N ALA A 134 13.33 3.70 19.38
CA ALA A 134 14.59 3.63 20.11
C ALA A 134 14.75 4.75 21.15
N GLU A 135 14.08 5.89 20.94
CA GLU A 135 14.14 7.04 21.84
C GLU A 135 13.11 6.97 22.97
N PHE A 136 11.89 6.52 22.67
CA PHE A 136 10.74 6.63 23.57
C PHE A 136 10.22 5.33 24.16
N ASN A 137 10.59 4.16 23.60
CA ASN A 137 10.14 2.88 24.16
C ASN A 137 11.05 2.44 25.29
N GLU A 138 10.44 1.99 26.40
CA GLU A 138 11.11 1.42 27.56
C GLU A 138 10.48 0.08 27.89
N ASP A 139 11.28 -0.97 28.06
CA ASP A 139 10.88 -2.32 28.49
C ASP A 139 9.47 -2.74 28.03
N ASP A 140 8.47 -2.64 28.93
CA ASP A 140 7.07 -3.02 28.67
C ASP A 140 6.21 -1.85 28.13
N ILE A 141 6.74 -0.63 28.12
CA ILE A 141 6.02 0.57 27.66
C ILE A 141 6.48 0.91 26.25
N LYS A 142 5.65 0.63 25.26
CA LYS A 142 5.96 0.83 23.83
C LYS A 142 4.97 1.77 23.17
N PRO A 143 5.08 3.09 23.41
CA PRO A 143 4.21 4.07 22.78
C PRO A 143 4.38 4.15 21.26
N ILE A 144 5.51 3.66 20.72
CA ILE A 144 5.81 3.64 19.29
C ILE A 144 5.96 2.18 18.85
N ASN A 145 4.95 1.67 18.16
CA ASN A 145 4.97 0.25 17.74
C ASN A 145 4.21 -0.04 16.44
N HIS A 146 4.01 0.98 15.61
CA HIS A 146 3.24 0.87 14.38
C HIS A 146 4.05 0.29 13.22
N TYR A 147 3.32 -0.32 12.27
CA TYR A 147 3.86 -0.78 11.00
C TYR A 147 3.68 0.29 9.91
N THR A 148 4.49 0.19 8.87
CA THR A 148 4.29 0.91 7.62
C THR A 148 4.02 -0.09 6.50
N TYR A 149 2.90 0.09 5.82
CA TYR A 149 2.48 -0.73 4.68
C TYR A 149 2.52 0.09 3.41
N ALA A 150 2.99 -0.50 2.31
CA ALA A 150 2.97 0.14 1.01
C ALA A 150 2.47 -0.80 -0.08
N PHE A 151 1.61 -0.29 -0.96
CA PHE A 151 1.23 -0.95 -2.21
C PHE A 151 2.00 -0.32 -3.36
N LEU A 152 2.52 -1.15 -4.26
CA LEU A 152 3.32 -0.72 -5.40
C LEU A 152 3.14 -1.68 -6.59
N GLY A 153 3.50 -1.24 -7.77
CA GLY A 153 3.44 -2.02 -9.00
C GLY A 153 4.75 -1.98 -9.76
N ASP A 154 4.79 -2.62 -10.93
CA ASP A 154 5.96 -2.73 -11.80
C ASP A 154 6.64 -1.39 -12.05
N GLY A 155 5.87 -0.37 -12.46
CA GLY A 155 6.39 0.97 -12.72
C GLY A 155 7.07 1.63 -11.52
N CYS A 156 6.63 1.34 -10.28
CA CYS A 156 7.32 1.83 -9.10
C CYS A 156 8.71 1.23 -8.93
N LEU A 157 8.89 -0.04 -9.28
CA LEU A 157 10.17 -0.75 -9.16
C LEU A 157 11.16 -0.44 -10.28
N MET A 158 10.70 0.17 -11.37
CA MET A 158 11.55 0.63 -12.47
C MET A 158 12.27 1.95 -12.16
N GLU A 159 11.75 2.73 -11.21
CA GLU A 159 12.31 4.01 -10.84
C GLU A 159 13.62 3.86 -10.06
N GLY A 160 14.63 4.69 -10.40
CA GLY A 160 15.97 4.65 -9.76
C GLY A 160 15.91 4.83 -8.24
N ILE A 161 15.04 5.74 -7.75
CA ILE A 161 14.88 5.98 -6.32
C ILE A 161 14.41 4.74 -5.56
N SER A 162 13.65 3.85 -6.19
CA SER A 162 13.19 2.60 -5.57
C SER A 162 14.38 1.68 -5.26
N HIS A 163 15.38 1.61 -6.14
CA HIS A 163 16.60 0.83 -5.90
C HIS A 163 17.37 1.37 -4.70
N GLU A 164 17.60 2.68 -4.65
CA GLU A 164 18.36 3.32 -3.58
C GLU A 164 17.65 3.18 -2.24
N ALA A 165 16.36 3.52 -2.20
CA ALA A 165 15.57 3.49 -0.98
C ALA A 165 15.38 2.05 -0.45
N CYS A 166 15.11 1.07 -1.31
CA CYS A 166 14.93 -0.32 -0.89
C CYS A 166 16.24 -0.96 -0.40
N SER A 167 17.38 -0.65 -1.03
CA SER A 167 18.70 -1.07 -0.54
C SER A 167 18.99 -0.49 0.84
N PHE A 168 18.66 0.79 1.06
CA PHE A 168 18.78 1.45 2.36
C PHE A 168 17.90 0.76 3.41
N ALA A 169 16.63 0.45 3.09
CA ALA A 169 15.71 -0.20 4.02
C ALA A 169 16.22 -1.57 4.50
N GLY A 170 16.76 -2.39 3.60
CA GLY A 170 17.36 -3.68 3.95
C GLY A 170 18.60 -3.51 4.83
N THR A 171 19.50 -2.59 4.47
CA THR A 171 20.71 -2.27 5.25
C THR A 171 20.35 -1.87 6.68
N HIS A 172 19.31 -1.07 6.86
CA HIS A 172 18.86 -0.60 8.17
C HIS A 172 17.89 -1.55 8.88
N LYS A 173 17.60 -2.72 8.29
CA LYS A 173 16.76 -3.76 8.89
C LYS A 173 15.42 -3.20 9.39
N LEU A 174 14.66 -2.59 8.49
CA LEU A 174 13.37 -1.96 8.82
C LEU A 174 12.26 -3.02 8.91
N GLY A 175 12.26 -3.85 9.95
CA GLY A 175 11.38 -5.02 10.09
C GLY A 175 9.88 -4.71 10.22
N LYS A 176 9.51 -3.44 10.45
CA LYS A 176 8.11 -3.01 10.46
C LYS A 176 7.64 -2.39 9.14
N LEU A 177 8.44 -2.50 8.07
CA LEU A 177 8.06 -2.13 6.72
C LEU A 177 7.61 -3.37 5.95
N ILE A 178 6.35 -3.40 5.53
CA ILE A 178 5.74 -4.49 4.76
C ILE A 178 5.17 -3.92 3.47
N CYS A 179 5.72 -4.34 2.35
CA CYS A 179 5.31 -3.89 1.03
C CYS A 179 4.61 -5.00 0.26
N PHE A 180 3.61 -4.64 -0.53
CA PHE A 180 2.88 -5.54 -1.42
C PHE A 180 3.13 -5.08 -2.86
N TYR A 181 3.71 -5.97 -3.63
CA TYR A 181 3.97 -5.74 -5.04
C TYR A 181 2.89 -6.39 -5.90
N ASP A 182 2.14 -5.55 -6.59
CA ASP A 182 1.15 -5.94 -7.60
C ASP A 182 1.89 -6.45 -8.84
N GLN A 183 2.13 -7.77 -8.88
CA GLN A 183 2.87 -8.44 -9.94
C GLN A 183 1.91 -8.91 -11.02
N ASN A 184 1.36 -7.98 -11.79
CA ASN A 184 0.42 -8.24 -12.87
C ASN A 184 1.06 -8.29 -14.27
N GLY A 185 2.34 -7.94 -14.38
CA GLY A 185 3.07 -7.97 -15.64
C GLY A 185 2.67 -6.88 -16.64
N ILE A 186 1.96 -5.84 -16.16
CA ILE A 186 1.49 -4.73 -17.00
C ILE A 186 1.99 -3.40 -16.42
N SER A 187 2.46 -2.52 -17.29
CA SER A 187 2.78 -1.14 -16.93
C SER A 187 2.33 -0.19 -18.04
N ILE A 188 1.65 0.90 -17.66
CA ILE A 188 1.04 1.87 -18.57
C ILE A 188 -0.06 1.20 -19.40
N ASP A 189 0.21 0.80 -20.65
CA ASP A 189 -0.75 0.23 -21.60
C ASP A 189 -0.22 -1.05 -22.28
N GLY A 190 0.79 -1.70 -21.69
CA GLY A 190 1.41 -2.88 -22.29
C GLY A 190 2.07 -3.82 -21.31
N GLU A 191 2.41 -5.01 -21.81
CA GLU A 191 3.16 -6.03 -21.10
C GLU A 191 4.61 -5.59 -20.89
N ILE A 192 5.20 -5.97 -19.74
CA ILE A 192 6.56 -5.56 -19.34
C ILE A 192 7.65 -6.48 -19.92
N GLU A 193 7.32 -7.60 -20.55
CA GLU A 193 8.20 -8.70 -20.92
C GLU A 193 9.47 -8.26 -21.68
N ASN A 194 9.37 -7.21 -22.52
CA ASN A 194 10.48 -6.77 -23.35
C ASN A 194 11.25 -5.54 -22.86
N TRP A 195 10.89 -4.98 -21.71
CA TRP A 195 11.49 -3.76 -21.20
C TRP A 195 11.69 -3.68 -19.68
N PHE A 196 11.14 -4.63 -18.93
CA PHE A 196 11.44 -4.83 -17.52
C PHE A 196 11.58 -6.33 -17.23
N THR A 197 12.82 -6.82 -17.25
CA THR A 197 13.14 -8.24 -17.15
C THR A 197 13.95 -8.58 -15.90
N ASP A 198 13.98 -7.67 -14.94
CA ASP A 198 14.65 -7.87 -13.65
C ASP A 198 14.01 -9.03 -12.88
N ASP A 199 14.84 -9.89 -12.30
CA ASP A 199 14.39 -10.83 -11.27
C ASP A 199 14.20 -10.06 -9.96
N SER A 200 12.99 -9.51 -9.78
CA SER A 200 12.69 -8.68 -8.63
C SER A 200 12.84 -9.43 -7.30
N ILE A 201 12.57 -10.75 -7.24
CA ILE A 201 12.77 -11.54 -6.03
C ILE A 201 14.25 -11.56 -5.65
N LYS A 202 15.14 -11.95 -6.58
CA LYS A 202 16.59 -11.93 -6.33
C LYS A 202 17.11 -10.53 -6.00
N ARG A 203 16.55 -9.50 -6.63
CA ARG A 203 16.91 -8.11 -6.34
C ARG A 203 16.63 -7.76 -4.89
N PHE A 204 15.43 -8.04 -4.38
CA PHE A 204 15.05 -7.76 -2.99
C PHE A 204 15.78 -8.67 -2.00
N ASP A 205 16.03 -9.94 -2.34
CA ASP A 205 16.90 -10.83 -1.54
C ASP A 205 18.30 -10.23 -1.39
N SER A 206 18.88 -9.68 -2.48
CA SER A 206 20.21 -9.05 -2.45
C SER A 206 20.25 -7.77 -1.63
N TYR A 207 19.12 -7.06 -1.48
CA TYR A 207 19.00 -5.93 -0.56
C TYR A 207 18.86 -6.34 0.90
N GLY A 208 18.66 -7.63 1.19
CA GLY A 208 18.47 -8.13 2.54
C GLY A 208 17.02 -8.09 3.03
N TRP A 209 16.07 -8.04 2.14
CA TRP A 209 14.64 -8.14 2.46
C TRP A 209 14.21 -9.60 2.64
N GLN A 210 13.12 -9.81 3.38
CA GLN A 210 12.32 -11.03 3.28
C GLN A 210 11.45 -10.94 2.02
N THR A 211 11.42 -12.00 1.22
CA THR A 211 10.55 -12.10 0.04
C THR A 211 9.54 -13.23 0.23
N ILE A 212 8.27 -12.95 -0.03
CA ILE A 212 7.17 -13.92 0.06
C ILE A 212 6.34 -13.81 -1.22
N SER A 213 6.07 -14.92 -1.89
CA SER A 213 5.22 -14.95 -3.08
C SER A 213 3.87 -15.59 -2.78
N VAL A 214 2.79 -14.96 -3.22
CA VAL A 214 1.41 -15.42 -2.99
C VAL A 214 0.56 -15.26 -4.25
N ASP A 215 -0.49 -16.04 -4.35
CA ASP A 215 -1.63 -15.72 -5.21
C ASP A 215 -2.37 -14.51 -4.60
N GLY A 216 -2.36 -13.37 -5.32
CA GLY A 216 -2.99 -12.12 -4.87
C GLY A 216 -4.51 -12.18 -4.76
N HIS A 217 -5.13 -13.28 -5.16
CA HIS A 217 -6.56 -13.55 -5.02
C HIS A 217 -6.88 -14.62 -3.97
N ASN A 218 -5.86 -15.23 -3.34
CA ASN A 218 -6.03 -16.20 -2.28
C ASN A 218 -5.87 -15.53 -0.90
N ILE A 219 -6.98 -15.23 -0.25
CA ILE A 219 -7.01 -14.52 1.04
C ILE A 219 -6.27 -15.27 2.14
N GLU A 220 -6.29 -16.60 2.13
CA GLU A 220 -5.60 -17.41 3.15
C GLU A 220 -4.08 -17.28 3.00
N GLU A 221 -3.57 -17.29 1.77
CA GLU A 221 -2.15 -17.06 1.48
C GLU A 221 -1.72 -15.63 1.85
N ILE A 222 -2.55 -14.64 1.52
CA ILE A 222 -2.31 -13.23 1.85
C ILE A 222 -2.26 -13.04 3.37
N ASP A 223 -3.26 -13.52 4.10
CA ASP A 223 -3.31 -13.43 5.57
C ASP A 223 -2.07 -14.07 6.20
N LYS A 224 -1.70 -15.27 5.73
CA LYS A 224 -0.51 -15.97 6.21
C LYS A 224 0.77 -15.18 5.93
N ALA A 225 0.92 -14.64 4.73
CA ALA A 225 2.09 -13.84 4.35
C ALA A 225 2.24 -12.58 5.22
N ILE A 226 1.13 -11.90 5.57
CA ILE A 226 1.17 -10.76 6.48
C ILE A 226 1.60 -11.18 7.88
N VAL A 227 1.12 -12.31 8.39
CA VAL A 227 1.56 -12.84 9.69
C VAL A 227 3.04 -13.20 9.66
N ASP A 228 3.50 -13.89 8.61
CA ASP A 228 4.91 -14.27 8.44
C ASP A 228 5.81 -13.01 8.33
N ALA A 229 5.34 -11.97 7.65
CA ALA A 229 6.02 -10.68 7.55
C ALA A 229 6.12 -9.95 8.92
N LYS A 230 5.07 -9.98 9.73
CA LYS A 230 5.08 -9.40 11.08
C LYS A 230 6.00 -10.15 12.06
N ASN A 231 6.25 -11.42 11.82
CA ASN A 231 7.17 -12.23 12.63
C ASN A 231 8.65 -11.97 12.29
N GLU A 232 8.95 -11.41 11.12
CA GLU A 232 10.31 -11.03 10.73
C GLU A 232 10.63 -9.60 11.19
N ILE A 233 11.32 -9.50 12.30
CA ILE A 233 11.62 -8.21 12.95
C ILE A 233 12.91 -7.54 12.47
N ASN A 234 13.75 -8.26 11.72
CA ASN A 234 15.09 -7.80 11.33
C ASN A 234 15.23 -7.49 9.84
N LYS A 235 14.17 -7.70 9.07
CA LYS A 235 14.18 -7.45 7.62
C LYS A 235 12.87 -6.77 7.22
N PRO A 236 12.90 -5.77 6.33
CA PRO A 236 11.67 -5.37 5.65
C PRO A 236 11.16 -6.52 4.78
N THR A 237 9.87 -6.57 4.52
CA THR A 237 9.25 -7.65 3.74
C THR A 237 8.63 -7.10 2.46
N MET A 238 8.90 -7.80 1.34
CA MET A 238 8.20 -7.62 0.08
C MET A 238 7.34 -8.85 -0.19
N ILE A 239 6.02 -8.66 -0.22
CA ILE A 239 5.06 -9.69 -0.60
C ILE A 239 4.76 -9.52 -2.09
N PHE A 240 5.19 -10.48 -2.90
CA PHE A 240 4.96 -10.54 -4.34
C PHE A 240 3.59 -11.15 -4.57
N CYS A 241 2.63 -10.32 -4.92
CA CYS A 241 1.24 -10.72 -5.13
C CYS A 241 1.01 -10.91 -6.63
N LYS A 242 0.90 -12.16 -7.07
CA LYS A 242 0.51 -12.44 -8.45
C LYS A 242 -0.97 -12.09 -8.63
N THR A 243 -1.23 -11.09 -9.42
CA THR A 243 -2.60 -10.62 -9.75
C THR A 243 -2.88 -10.75 -11.25
N ILE A 244 -4.07 -10.36 -11.67
CA ILE A 244 -4.54 -10.31 -13.06
C ILE A 244 -4.79 -8.86 -13.50
#